data_00c04fb1ea45077eab1d15e293f7a22c
#
_entry.id   00c04fb1ea45077eab1d15e293f7a22c
#
_cell.length_a   1.000
_cell.length_b   1.000
_cell.length_c   1.000
_cell.angle_alpha   90.00
_cell.angle_beta   90.00
_cell.angle_gamma   90.00
#
_symmetry.space_group_name_H-M   'P 1'
#
loop_
_entity.id
_entity.type
_entity.pdbx_description
1 polymer ?
#
loop_
_entity_poly.entity_id
_entity_poly.type
_entity_poly.pdbx_seq_one_letter_code
_entity_poly.pdbx_strand_id
1 'polypeptide(L)'
;ENWARAMDLWKQGERTVATPFKIPDKGKSIGAGFWGAGRGFLCHHCEIENGLLSNYQIITPSTVNACPKTPWGQPGPYEQSVQNTPVIESNFKDSKDFKGIDILRALRSFDPCMPCTTHTTVEGTENIITREVTTCACGIN
;
A
#
# COMPACT_ATOMS: atom_id res chain seq x y z
N GLU A 1 -18.14 15.24 -9.24
CA GLU A 1 -18.12 16.59 -8.63
C GLU A 1 -16.82 17.32 -8.94
N ASN A 2 -15.65 16.80 -8.55
CA ASN A 2 -14.36 17.43 -8.80
C ASN A 2 -14.03 17.64 -10.28
N TRP A 3 -14.41 16.71 -11.14
CA TRP A 3 -14.23 16.84 -12.58
C TRP A 3 -15.03 18.02 -13.15
N ALA A 4 -16.29 18.16 -12.78
CA ALA A 4 -17.14 19.26 -13.23
C ALA A 4 -16.54 20.62 -12.81
N ARG A 5 -16.09 20.73 -11.54
CA ARG A 5 -15.42 21.91 -11.04
C ARG A 5 -14.12 22.24 -11.81
N ALA A 6 -13.32 21.25 -12.11
CA ALA A 6 -12.10 21.44 -12.90
C ALA A 6 -12.41 21.96 -14.31
N MET A 7 -13.44 21.44 -14.95
CA MET A 7 -13.89 21.89 -16.25
C MET A 7 -14.44 23.32 -16.23
N ASP A 8 -15.15 23.71 -15.18
CA ASP A 8 -15.64 25.06 -15.04
C ASP A 8 -14.52 26.08 -14.82
N LEU A 9 -13.52 25.75 -14.00
CA LEU A 9 -12.33 26.55 -13.83
C LEU A 9 -11.54 26.70 -15.16
N TRP A 10 -11.41 25.61 -15.89
CA TRP A 10 -10.80 25.63 -17.23
C TRP A 10 -11.51 26.57 -18.21
N LYS A 11 -12.84 26.54 -18.25
CA LYS A 11 -13.66 27.44 -19.09
C LYS A 11 -13.51 28.91 -18.68
N GLN A 12 -13.27 29.19 -17.40
CA GLN A 12 -13.02 30.52 -16.86
C GLN A 12 -11.59 31.03 -17.15
N GLY A 13 -10.76 30.22 -17.81
CA GLY A 13 -9.39 30.58 -18.16
C GLY A 13 -8.35 30.21 -17.10
N GLU A 14 -8.76 29.57 -15.99
CA GLU A 14 -7.82 29.09 -14.98
C GLU A 14 -6.93 27.98 -15.55
N ARG A 15 -5.62 28.13 -15.38
CA ARG A 15 -4.59 27.19 -15.90
C ARG A 15 -3.61 26.77 -14.82
N THR A 16 -3.78 27.28 -13.60
CA THR A 16 -2.90 26.97 -12.48
C THR A 16 -3.20 25.57 -11.95
N VAL A 17 -2.30 24.65 -12.15
CA VAL A 17 -2.41 23.24 -11.68
C VAL A 17 -1.59 22.98 -10.42
N ALA A 18 -0.76 23.94 -10.02
CA ALA A 18 0.05 23.83 -8.80
C ALA A 18 0.26 25.21 -8.18
N THR A 19 0.26 25.26 -6.86
CA THR A 19 0.63 26.48 -6.13
C THR A 19 2.15 26.64 -6.14
N PRO A 20 2.69 27.76 -6.65
CA PRO A 20 4.12 28.03 -6.58
C PRO A 20 4.58 28.03 -5.12
N PHE A 21 5.70 27.41 -4.85
CA PHE A 21 6.36 27.46 -3.55
C PHE A 21 7.84 27.81 -3.72
N LYS A 22 8.41 28.40 -2.68
CA LYS A 22 9.81 28.80 -2.69
C LYS A 22 10.65 27.78 -1.96
N ILE A 23 11.62 27.22 -2.66
CA ILE A 23 12.62 26.31 -2.08
C ILE A 23 13.73 27.16 -1.46
N PRO A 24 14.18 26.90 -0.22
CA PRO A 24 15.34 27.53 0.37
C PRO A 24 16.58 27.26 -0.50
N ASP A 25 17.21 28.33 -0.99
CA ASP A 25 18.37 28.28 -1.90
C ASP A 25 19.71 28.18 -1.16
N LYS A 26 19.72 28.40 0.15
CA LYS A 26 20.92 28.38 1.00
C LYS A 26 20.66 27.68 2.32
N GLY A 27 21.69 27.00 2.79
CA GLY A 27 21.64 26.30 4.08
C GLY A 27 20.89 24.98 4.00
N LYS A 28 20.62 24.42 5.17
CA LYS A 28 19.93 23.16 5.34
C LYS A 28 18.56 23.36 5.96
N SER A 29 17.54 22.71 5.42
CA SER A 29 16.19 22.70 5.95
C SER A 29 15.61 21.29 5.94
N ILE A 30 14.78 21.00 6.93
CA ILE A 30 14.10 19.71 7.07
C ILE A 30 12.59 19.97 7.05
N GLY A 31 11.86 19.20 6.30
CA GLY A 31 10.41 19.26 6.22
C GLY A 31 9.76 17.91 6.40
N ALA A 32 8.55 17.90 6.97
CA ALA A 32 7.71 16.72 7.05
C ALA A 32 6.29 17.08 6.62
N GLY A 33 5.70 16.23 5.77
CA GLY A 33 4.32 16.33 5.33
C GLY A 33 3.55 15.08 5.69
N PHE A 34 2.32 15.24 6.17
CA PHE A 34 1.46 14.14 6.60
C PHE A 34 0.09 14.27 5.95
N TRP A 35 -0.47 13.15 5.52
CA TRP A 35 -1.82 13.14 4.96
C TRP A 35 -2.52 11.81 5.22
N GLY A 36 -3.82 11.89 5.50
CA GLY A 36 -4.68 10.71 5.59
C GLY A 36 -5.05 10.20 4.20
N ALA A 37 -5.08 8.89 4.04
CA ALA A 37 -5.49 8.20 2.83
C ALA A 37 -6.44 7.05 3.17
N GLY A 38 -7.09 6.46 2.16
CA GLY A 38 -8.03 5.34 2.35
C GLY A 38 -7.42 4.11 3.02
N ARG A 39 -6.10 3.95 2.93
CA ARG A 39 -5.33 2.82 3.50
C ARG A 39 -4.64 3.14 4.81
N GLY A 40 -4.73 4.38 5.30
CA GLY A 40 -4.08 4.84 6.52
C GLY A 40 -3.37 6.18 6.33
N PHE A 41 -2.24 6.36 6.99
CA PHE A 41 -1.51 7.62 7.05
C PHE A 41 -0.26 7.61 6.19
N LEU A 42 -0.11 8.62 5.35
CA LEU A 42 1.07 8.85 4.51
C LEU A 42 1.96 9.87 5.18
N CYS A 43 3.26 9.62 5.19
CA CYS A 43 4.26 10.54 5.67
C CYS A 43 5.39 10.71 4.66
N HIS A 44 5.76 11.95 4.41
CA HIS A 44 6.93 12.33 3.62
C HIS A 44 7.88 13.15 4.49
N HIS A 45 9.13 12.78 4.51
CA HIS A 45 10.22 13.54 5.12
C HIS A 45 11.18 13.95 4.02
N CYS A 46 11.61 15.20 4.04
CA CYS A 46 12.62 15.69 3.11
C CYS A 46 13.67 16.55 3.82
N GLU A 47 14.86 16.50 3.29
CA GLU A 47 15.99 17.33 3.67
C GLU A 47 16.47 18.05 2.41
N ILE A 48 16.54 19.38 2.51
CA ILE A 48 16.96 20.24 1.39
C ILE A 48 18.24 20.94 1.83
N GLU A 49 19.25 20.88 1.01
CA GLU A 49 20.52 21.56 1.23
C GLU A 49 20.89 22.37 0.00
N ASN A 50 21.08 23.70 0.19
CA ASN A 50 21.43 24.61 -0.89
C ASN A 50 20.54 24.52 -2.14
N GLY A 51 19.22 24.41 -1.94
CA GLY A 51 18.23 24.33 -3.01
C GLY A 51 18.06 22.96 -3.64
N LEU A 52 18.79 21.94 -3.20
CA LEU A 52 18.73 20.58 -3.71
C LEU A 52 18.20 19.63 -2.63
N LEU A 53 17.48 18.61 -3.08
CA LEU A 53 16.99 17.54 -2.21
C LEU A 53 18.18 16.63 -1.83
N SER A 54 18.60 16.68 -0.56
CA SER A 54 19.72 15.88 -0.05
C SER A 54 19.28 14.53 0.53
N ASN A 55 18.05 14.47 1.07
CA ASN A 55 17.46 13.23 1.54
C ASN A 55 15.95 13.25 1.42
N TYR A 56 15.35 12.10 1.12
CA TYR A 56 13.90 11.96 1.01
C TYR A 56 13.44 10.58 1.45
N GLN A 57 12.51 10.56 2.39
CA GLN A 57 11.91 9.34 2.93
C GLN A 57 10.40 9.41 2.81
N ILE A 58 9.82 8.36 2.24
CA ILE A 58 8.38 8.17 2.15
C ILE A 58 7.99 6.97 3.01
N ILE A 59 6.97 7.15 3.84
CA ILE A 59 6.34 6.07 4.60
C ILE A 59 4.89 6.00 4.16
N THR A 60 4.55 4.97 3.38
CA THR A 60 3.18 4.78 2.90
C THR A 60 2.37 3.93 3.88
N PRO A 61 1.04 4.07 3.91
CA PRO A 61 0.19 3.24 4.77
C PRO A 61 0.36 1.74 4.51
N SER A 62 0.45 1.34 3.25
CA SER A 62 0.63 -0.07 2.90
C SER A 62 1.99 -0.62 3.32
N THR A 63 3.02 0.22 3.45
CA THR A 63 4.31 -0.20 4.03
C THR A 63 4.13 -0.62 5.50
N VAL A 64 3.31 0.13 6.24
CA VAL A 64 2.98 -0.22 7.64
C VAL A 64 2.10 -1.45 7.72
N ASN A 65 1.06 -1.53 6.88
CA ASN A 65 0.13 -2.66 6.87
C ASN A 65 0.81 -3.99 6.49
N ALA A 66 1.79 -3.93 5.59
CA ALA A 66 2.53 -5.09 5.11
C ALA A 66 3.82 -5.37 5.91
N CYS A 67 4.06 -4.65 7.01
CA CYS A 67 5.25 -4.89 7.80
C CYS A 67 5.22 -6.32 8.39
N PRO A 68 6.38 -6.98 8.44
CA PRO A 68 6.47 -8.32 9.00
C PRO A 68 6.40 -8.28 10.54
N LYS A 69 6.37 -9.46 11.13
CA LYS A 69 6.45 -9.67 12.57
C LYS A 69 7.59 -8.88 13.21
N THR A 70 7.29 -8.22 14.30
CA THR A 70 8.28 -7.44 15.05
C THR A 70 9.34 -8.33 15.70
N PRO A 71 10.52 -7.78 16.05
CA PRO A 71 11.54 -8.52 16.82
C PRO A 71 11.03 -9.08 18.16
N TRP A 72 9.98 -8.48 18.71
CA TRP A 72 9.35 -8.94 19.97
C TRP A 72 8.25 -9.99 19.77
N GLY A 73 8.08 -10.45 18.53
CA GLY A 73 7.16 -11.52 18.20
C GLY A 73 5.72 -11.10 17.92
N GLN A 74 5.41 -9.82 17.86
CA GLN A 74 4.08 -9.35 17.47
C GLN A 74 3.93 -9.43 15.94
N PRO A 75 2.87 -10.09 15.43
CA PRO A 75 2.61 -10.16 14.01
C PRO A 75 2.30 -8.77 13.43
N GLY A 76 2.68 -8.55 12.18
CA GLY A 76 2.26 -7.37 11.43
C GLY A 76 0.76 -7.39 11.12
N PRO A 77 0.18 -6.25 10.70
CA PRO A 77 -1.27 -6.16 10.44
C PRO A 77 -1.80 -7.20 9.45
N TYR A 78 -1.09 -7.44 8.36
CA TYR A 78 -1.45 -8.48 7.39
C TYR A 78 -1.40 -9.88 8.01
N GLU A 79 -0.32 -10.19 8.70
CA GLU A 79 -0.14 -11.49 9.38
C GLU A 79 -1.23 -11.72 10.43
N GLN A 80 -1.53 -10.69 11.23
CA GLN A 80 -2.56 -10.77 12.26
C GLN A 80 -3.96 -10.97 11.66
N SER A 81 -4.25 -10.32 10.53
CA SER A 81 -5.55 -10.47 9.87
C SER A 81 -5.79 -11.88 9.35
N VAL A 82 -4.73 -12.56 8.94
CA VAL A 82 -4.81 -13.91 8.40
C VAL A 82 -4.90 -14.99 9.49
N GLN A 83 -4.26 -14.78 10.65
CA GLN A 83 -4.15 -15.77 11.71
C GLN A 83 -5.48 -16.38 12.20
N ASN A 84 -6.54 -15.59 12.18
CA ASN A 84 -7.87 -16.04 12.65
C ASN A 84 -8.92 -16.02 11.54
N THR A 85 -8.50 -15.91 10.28
CA THR A 85 -9.43 -15.97 9.15
C THR A 85 -9.94 -17.38 8.98
N PRO A 86 -11.27 -17.61 9.05
CA PRO A 86 -11.83 -18.93 8.80
C PRO A 86 -11.53 -19.35 7.35
N VAL A 87 -11.00 -20.55 7.18
CA VAL A 87 -10.84 -21.14 5.85
C VAL A 87 -12.14 -21.83 5.49
N ILE A 88 -12.93 -21.19 4.62
CA ILE A 88 -14.24 -21.67 4.16
C ILE A 88 -14.09 -22.46 2.86
N GLU A 89 -12.96 -22.30 2.19
CA GLU A 89 -12.66 -23.03 0.94
C GLU A 89 -12.70 -24.55 1.19
N SER A 90 -13.79 -25.20 0.80
CA SER A 90 -14.06 -26.61 1.09
C SER A 90 -14.09 -27.51 -0.14
N ASN A 91 -13.95 -26.93 -1.34
CA ASN A 91 -14.12 -27.65 -2.61
C ASN A 91 -12.79 -28.24 -3.15
N PHE A 92 -11.85 -28.53 -2.30
CA PHE A 92 -10.61 -29.20 -2.71
C PHE A 92 -10.57 -30.64 -2.21
N LYS A 93 -10.20 -31.55 -3.09
CA LYS A 93 -10.02 -32.97 -2.77
C LYS A 93 -8.58 -33.31 -2.38
N ASP A 94 -7.65 -32.55 -2.90
CA ASP A 94 -6.22 -32.65 -2.63
C ASP A 94 -5.70 -31.26 -2.17
N SER A 95 -4.68 -31.25 -1.33
CA SER A 95 -3.98 -30.02 -0.90
C SER A 95 -3.50 -29.19 -2.09
N LYS A 96 -3.25 -29.80 -3.24
CA LYS A 96 -2.88 -29.12 -4.49
C LYS A 96 -3.99 -28.23 -5.04
N ASP A 97 -5.24 -28.55 -4.74
CA ASP A 97 -6.42 -27.83 -5.21
C ASP A 97 -6.76 -26.64 -4.33
N PHE A 98 -6.14 -26.53 -3.14
CA PHE A 98 -6.31 -25.39 -2.24
C PHE A 98 -5.78 -24.11 -2.89
N LYS A 99 -6.63 -23.09 -3.02
CA LYS A 99 -6.32 -21.83 -3.71
C LYS A 99 -5.96 -20.68 -2.78
N GLY A 100 -6.24 -20.80 -1.50
CA GLY A 100 -5.99 -19.76 -0.49
C GLY A 100 -6.89 -18.52 -0.66
N ILE A 101 -8.11 -18.69 -1.16
CA ILE A 101 -9.00 -17.56 -1.48
C ILE A 101 -9.36 -16.75 -0.24
N ASP A 102 -9.59 -17.40 0.89
CA ASP A 102 -9.97 -16.71 2.13
C ASP A 102 -8.82 -15.87 2.68
N ILE A 103 -7.58 -16.37 2.57
CA ILE A 103 -6.36 -15.62 2.87
C ILE A 103 -6.24 -14.38 1.98
N LEU A 104 -6.45 -14.56 0.67
CA LEU A 104 -6.44 -13.45 -0.28
C LEU A 104 -7.50 -12.38 0.04
N ARG A 105 -8.69 -12.78 0.45
CA ARG A 105 -9.76 -11.86 0.84
C ARG A 105 -9.37 -11.04 2.08
N ALA A 106 -8.78 -11.68 3.09
CA ALA A 106 -8.29 -10.99 4.27
C ALA A 106 -7.26 -9.92 3.90
N LEU A 107 -6.29 -10.25 3.08
CA LEU A 107 -5.26 -9.30 2.63
C LEU A 107 -5.82 -8.20 1.73
N ARG A 108 -6.74 -8.52 0.81
CA ARG A 108 -7.38 -7.53 -0.05
C ARG A 108 -8.23 -6.52 0.71
N SER A 109 -8.72 -6.85 1.89
CA SER A 109 -9.48 -5.91 2.72
C SER A 109 -8.68 -4.67 3.15
N PHE A 110 -7.35 -4.73 3.09
CA PHE A 110 -6.46 -3.60 3.34
C PHE A 110 -6.20 -2.73 2.09
N ASP A 111 -6.79 -3.06 0.95
CA ASP A 111 -6.56 -2.36 -0.32
C ASP A 111 -5.06 -2.17 -0.64
N PRO A 112 -4.26 -3.23 -0.82
CA PRO A 112 -2.84 -3.11 -1.11
C PRO A 112 -2.59 -2.18 -2.29
N CYS A 113 -1.79 -1.13 -2.11
CA CYS A 113 -1.61 -0.10 -3.13
C CYS A 113 -0.65 -0.50 -4.26
N MET A 114 0.13 -1.55 -4.04
CA MET A 114 1.06 -2.14 -5.00
C MET A 114 0.83 -3.64 -5.08
N PRO A 115 1.24 -4.30 -6.17
CA PRO A 115 1.24 -5.75 -6.22
C PRO A 115 2.02 -6.32 -5.03
N CYS A 116 1.35 -7.10 -4.21
CA CYS A 116 1.95 -7.82 -3.10
C CYS A 116 1.85 -9.31 -3.40
N THR A 117 2.95 -10.04 -3.27
CA THR A 117 2.96 -11.48 -3.48
C THR A 117 2.86 -12.19 -2.13
N THR A 118 1.94 -13.11 -2.03
CA THR A 118 1.80 -14.00 -0.87
C THR A 118 2.26 -15.39 -1.22
N HIS A 119 3.02 -16.00 -0.31
CA HIS A 119 3.42 -17.38 -0.37
C HIS A 119 2.72 -18.13 0.76
N THR A 120 1.85 -19.05 0.41
CA THR A 120 1.12 -19.88 1.39
C THR A 120 1.62 -21.31 1.30
N THR A 121 2.17 -21.82 2.38
CA THR A 121 2.57 -23.21 2.51
C THR A 121 1.49 -23.97 3.26
N VAL A 122 1.04 -25.08 2.71
CA VAL A 122 0.10 -25.97 3.38
C VAL A 122 0.91 -26.98 4.20
N GLU A 123 0.72 -26.99 5.51
CA GLU A 123 1.44 -27.89 6.42
C GLU A 123 1.21 -29.35 6.03
N GLY A 124 2.26 -30.15 6.10
CA GLY A 124 2.22 -31.57 5.69
C GLY A 124 2.33 -31.81 4.19
N THR A 125 2.55 -30.74 3.41
CA THR A 125 2.74 -30.84 1.95
C THR A 125 3.94 -30.01 1.51
N GLU A 126 4.50 -30.34 0.34
CA GLU A 126 5.53 -29.51 -0.32
C GLU A 126 4.93 -28.40 -1.18
N ASN A 127 3.61 -28.23 -1.15
CA ASN A 127 2.93 -27.28 -2.02
C ASN A 127 3.07 -25.85 -1.47
N ILE A 128 3.61 -24.98 -2.29
CA ILE A 128 3.65 -23.54 -2.06
C ILE A 128 2.71 -22.89 -3.05
N ILE A 129 1.70 -22.20 -2.54
CA ILE A 129 0.76 -21.43 -3.35
C ILE A 129 1.24 -19.99 -3.37
N THR A 130 1.62 -19.52 -4.55
CA THR A 130 1.99 -18.12 -4.76
C THR A 130 0.83 -17.38 -5.37
N ARG A 131 0.43 -16.27 -4.76
CA ARG A 131 -0.64 -15.39 -5.26
C ARG A 131 -0.20 -13.95 -5.18
N GLU A 132 -0.50 -13.20 -6.23
CA GLU A 132 -0.36 -11.77 -6.25
C GLU A 132 -1.64 -11.12 -5.72
N VAL A 133 -1.48 -10.20 -4.75
CA VAL A 133 -2.58 -9.41 -4.17
C VAL A 133 -2.44 -7.99 -4.67
N THR A 134 -3.41 -7.52 -5.41
CA THR A 134 -3.47 -6.14 -5.92
C THR A 134 -4.88 -5.61 -5.85
N THR A 135 -5.04 -4.30 -5.68
CA THR A 135 -6.33 -3.61 -5.81
C THR A 135 -6.76 -3.45 -7.26
N CYS A 136 -5.83 -3.53 -8.19
CA CYS A 136 -6.14 -3.47 -9.62
C CYS A 136 -6.63 -4.84 -10.11
N ALA A 137 -7.79 -4.86 -10.74
CA ALA A 137 -8.31 -6.06 -11.40
C ALA A 137 -7.52 -6.43 -12.69
N CYS A 138 -6.52 -5.65 -13.05
CA CYS A 138 -5.81 -5.74 -14.32
C CYS A 138 -4.78 -6.89 -14.40
N GLY A 139 -4.73 -7.78 -13.46
CA GLY A 139 -3.73 -8.86 -13.41
C GLY A 139 -4.28 -10.25 -13.09
N ILE A 140 -5.57 -10.47 -13.26
CA ILE A 140 -6.15 -11.80 -13.10
C ILE A 140 -6.20 -12.43 -14.50
N ASN A 141 -5.11 -13.07 -14.90
CA ASN A 141 -5.08 -14.08 -15.94
C ASN A 141 -5.02 -15.46 -15.29
#